data_ee810461c494cf06009c3878f6989877
#
_entry.id   ee810461c494cf06009c3878f6989877
#
_cell.length_a   1.000
_cell.length_b   1.000
_cell.length_c   1.000
_cell.angle_alpha   90.00
_cell.angle_beta   90.00
_cell.angle_gamma   90.00
#
_symmetry.space_group_name_H-M   'P 1'
#
loop_
_entity.id
_entity.type
_entity.pdbx_description
1 polymer ?
#
loop_
_entity_poly.entity_id
_entity_poly.type
_entity_poly.pdbx_seq_one_letter_code
_entity_poly.pdbx_strand_id
1 'polypeptide(L)'
;MPKKNKNKKNDNEKSILGRNAIFTPNVINDIHIKSQLGRYRMRGMALMKKIPHWDDLTFLPGTLTRFVIEGYREKCETKTVIGPNCKNPIKLDIPIYITSMSFGALSYEAKTALARGATMAGSATCSGEGGMIPDERRYSELWYYQCIQSRYGFNPHHAQLADGIEVFIGQGQKVGMGGHLMGQKVTDQVAEMRSLPSGIDQRSPARHPDWLGPDDLALKVEELRQLTKNKVPIQLKLGASKVYDDVRMAAKCDPDSI
;
A
#
# COMPACT_ATOMS: atom_id res chain seq x y z
N MET A 1 36.31 -36.08 -0.32
CA MET A 1 36.02 -35.39 -1.60
C MET A 1 34.53 -35.39 -1.82
N PRO A 2 33.82 -34.27 -1.74
CA PRO A 2 32.37 -34.21 -2.01
C PRO A 2 32.12 -34.09 -3.50
N LYS A 3 31.22 -34.92 -4.02
CA LYS A 3 30.81 -34.94 -5.42
C LYS A 3 30.06 -33.66 -5.78
N LYS A 4 30.58 -32.91 -6.76
CA LYS A 4 29.91 -31.78 -7.38
C LYS A 4 28.62 -32.23 -8.07
N ASN A 5 27.50 -31.78 -7.57
CA ASN A 5 26.20 -31.97 -8.19
C ASN A 5 26.08 -31.02 -9.40
N LYS A 6 26.29 -31.57 -10.59
CA LYS A 6 26.08 -30.90 -11.87
C LYS A 6 24.60 -31.06 -12.25
N ASN A 7 23.75 -30.20 -11.78
CA ASN A 7 22.43 -29.96 -12.36
C ASN A 7 22.27 -28.45 -12.66
N LYS A 8 23.09 -27.93 -13.58
CA LYS A 8 22.68 -26.78 -14.37
C LYS A 8 21.72 -27.31 -15.45
N LYS A 9 20.41 -27.22 -15.21
CA LYS A 9 19.44 -27.33 -16.29
C LYS A 9 19.77 -26.23 -17.29
N ASN A 10 20.09 -26.64 -18.50
CA ASN A 10 20.24 -25.77 -19.65
C ASN A 10 18.90 -25.06 -19.91
N ASP A 11 18.81 -23.78 -19.61
CA ASP A 11 17.69 -22.89 -19.99
C ASP A 11 17.64 -22.60 -21.51
N ASN A 12 18.27 -23.45 -22.30
CA ASN A 12 18.31 -23.38 -23.76
C ASN A 12 17.48 -24.48 -24.44
N GLU A 13 16.39 -24.92 -23.85
CA GLU A 13 15.37 -25.59 -24.65
C GLU A 13 14.80 -24.54 -25.61
N LYS A 14 15.30 -24.58 -26.86
CA LYS A 14 14.76 -23.82 -27.97
C LYS A 14 13.30 -24.21 -28.09
N SER A 15 12.39 -23.35 -27.70
CA SER A 15 10.97 -23.53 -27.98
C SER A 15 10.80 -23.81 -29.46
N ILE A 16 10.19 -24.92 -29.80
CA ILE A 16 9.88 -25.32 -31.20
C ILE A 16 9.03 -24.23 -31.89
N LEU A 17 8.31 -23.44 -31.11
CA LEU A 17 7.44 -22.36 -31.59
C LEU A 17 8.15 -21.02 -31.75
N GLY A 18 9.46 -20.92 -31.51
CA GLY A 18 10.21 -19.67 -31.59
C GLY A 18 9.89 -18.71 -30.42
N ARG A 19 10.54 -17.54 -30.44
CA ARG A 19 10.29 -16.47 -29.46
C ARG A 19 9.24 -15.52 -30.02
N ASN A 20 8.08 -15.47 -29.40
CA ASN A 20 7.03 -14.51 -29.72
C ASN A 20 6.94 -13.47 -28.60
N ALA A 21 7.02 -12.20 -28.96
CA ALA A 21 6.95 -11.10 -27.99
C ALA A 21 5.55 -10.94 -27.33
N ILE A 22 4.50 -11.41 -28.01
CA ILE A 22 3.11 -11.33 -27.53
C ILE A 22 2.74 -12.60 -26.77
N PHE A 23 2.98 -13.76 -27.38
CA PHE A 23 2.67 -15.07 -26.79
C PHE A 23 3.88 -15.61 -26.01
N THR A 24 4.21 -14.94 -24.94
CA THR A 24 5.26 -15.42 -24.01
C THR A 24 4.84 -16.73 -23.34
N PRO A 25 5.77 -17.54 -22.80
CA PRO A 25 5.42 -18.77 -22.07
C PRO A 25 4.39 -18.53 -20.95
N ASN A 26 4.47 -17.40 -20.26
CA ASN A 26 3.50 -17.03 -19.23
C ASN A 26 2.11 -16.78 -19.79
N VAL A 27 2.01 -16.10 -20.93
CA VAL A 27 0.72 -15.85 -21.61
C VAL A 27 0.10 -17.15 -22.09
N ILE A 28 0.90 -18.03 -22.72
CA ILE A 28 0.43 -19.34 -23.20
C ILE A 28 -0.06 -20.19 -22.01
N ASN A 29 0.70 -20.25 -20.92
CA ASN A 29 0.30 -20.95 -19.71
C ASN A 29 -1.00 -20.41 -19.11
N ASP A 30 -1.18 -19.09 -19.09
CA ASP A 30 -2.43 -18.46 -18.65
C ASP A 30 -3.62 -18.83 -19.52
N ILE A 31 -3.43 -18.88 -20.85
CA ILE A 31 -4.48 -19.30 -21.80
C ILE A 31 -4.88 -20.75 -21.53
N HIS A 32 -3.90 -21.64 -21.37
CA HIS A 32 -4.16 -23.07 -21.08
C HIS A 32 -4.91 -23.25 -19.75
N ILE A 33 -4.47 -22.58 -18.70
CA ILE A 33 -5.12 -22.67 -17.38
C ILE A 33 -6.56 -22.14 -17.45
N LYS A 34 -6.79 -21.01 -18.12
CA LYS A 34 -8.13 -20.45 -18.30
C LYS A 34 -9.04 -21.36 -19.10
N SER A 35 -8.50 -21.98 -20.16
CA SER A 35 -9.26 -22.94 -20.97
C SER A 35 -9.65 -24.21 -20.20
N GLN A 36 -8.77 -24.69 -19.29
CA GLN A 36 -9.03 -25.86 -18.45
C GLN A 36 -10.01 -25.56 -17.32
N LEU A 37 -9.88 -24.38 -16.68
CA LEU A 37 -10.70 -24.03 -15.52
C LEU A 37 -12.03 -23.38 -15.88
N GLY A 38 -12.23 -22.92 -17.12
CA GLY A 38 -13.41 -22.14 -17.53
C GLY A 38 -13.53 -20.79 -16.79
N ARG A 39 -12.48 -20.34 -16.11
CA ARG A 39 -12.47 -19.09 -15.34
C ARG A 39 -11.08 -18.47 -15.27
N TYR A 40 -11.00 -17.21 -14.83
CA TYR A 40 -9.74 -16.55 -14.60
C TYR A 40 -8.95 -17.20 -13.45
N ARG A 41 -7.65 -17.33 -13.65
CA ARG A 41 -6.74 -17.69 -12.56
C ARG A 41 -6.59 -16.52 -11.61
N MET A 42 -6.88 -16.76 -10.34
CA MET A 42 -6.60 -15.79 -9.29
C MET A 42 -5.12 -15.81 -8.95
N ARG A 43 -4.48 -14.64 -9.01
CA ARG A 43 -3.08 -14.46 -8.64
C ARG A 43 -2.85 -13.04 -8.12
N GLY A 44 -1.73 -12.79 -7.46
CA GLY A 44 -1.32 -11.46 -7.04
C GLY A 44 -1.25 -10.49 -8.23
N MET A 45 -1.58 -9.23 -7.98
CA MET A 45 -1.45 -8.17 -8.97
C MET A 45 -0.01 -7.69 -8.99
N ALA A 46 0.73 -8.08 -10.03
CA ALA A 46 2.11 -7.68 -10.24
C ALA A 46 2.33 -7.36 -11.70
N LEU A 47 3.23 -6.43 -11.99
CA LEU A 47 3.70 -6.20 -13.34
C LEU A 47 4.54 -7.39 -13.80
N MET A 48 4.22 -7.88 -15.01
CA MET A 48 4.97 -8.94 -15.68
C MET A 48 6.07 -8.38 -16.61
N LYS A 49 6.22 -7.07 -16.64
CA LYS A 49 7.24 -6.37 -17.45
C LYS A 49 8.30 -5.76 -16.54
N LYS A 50 9.51 -5.57 -17.06
CA LYS A 50 10.52 -4.74 -16.39
C LYS A 50 9.96 -3.33 -16.23
N ILE A 51 10.00 -2.83 -15.02
CA ILE A 51 9.62 -1.45 -14.66
C ILE A 51 10.89 -0.68 -14.28
N PRO A 52 10.87 0.65 -14.30
CA PRO A 52 11.95 1.45 -13.73
C PRO A 52 12.26 1.02 -12.30
N HIS A 53 13.53 0.94 -11.97
CA HIS A 53 14.07 0.55 -10.68
C HIS A 53 14.91 1.69 -10.10
N TRP A 54 15.17 1.67 -8.80
CA TRP A 54 16.02 2.68 -8.18
C TRP A 54 17.43 2.73 -8.80
N ASP A 55 17.95 1.58 -9.25
CA ASP A 55 19.24 1.50 -9.93
C ASP A 55 19.25 2.13 -11.34
N ASP A 56 18.07 2.41 -11.91
CA ASP A 56 17.93 3.14 -13.17
C ASP A 56 17.99 4.67 -12.97
N LEU A 57 18.07 5.14 -11.72
CA LEU A 57 18.11 6.56 -11.36
C LEU A 57 19.52 6.96 -10.92
N THR A 58 19.96 8.14 -11.34
CA THR A 58 21.22 8.73 -10.93
C THR A 58 21.00 10.15 -10.46
N PHE A 59 21.58 10.50 -9.31
CA PHE A 59 21.64 11.88 -8.86
C PHE A 59 22.66 12.65 -9.71
N LEU A 60 22.27 13.83 -10.17
CA LEU A 60 23.19 14.77 -10.83
C LEU A 60 23.73 15.73 -9.77
N PRO A 61 24.95 15.52 -9.26
CA PRO A 61 25.49 16.37 -8.23
C PRO A 61 25.92 17.73 -8.80
N GLY A 62 25.73 18.78 -8.02
CA GLY A 62 26.34 20.08 -8.30
C GLY A 62 27.71 20.18 -7.66
N THR A 63 28.73 20.59 -8.41
CA THR A 63 30.09 20.77 -7.86
C THR A 63 30.46 22.21 -7.57
N LEU A 64 29.84 23.18 -8.32
CA LEU A 64 30.02 24.61 -8.12
C LEU A 64 28.71 25.37 -7.89
N THR A 65 27.61 24.84 -8.42
CA THR A 65 26.28 25.48 -8.33
C THR A 65 25.57 25.23 -7.00
N ARG A 66 26.07 24.32 -6.20
CA ARG A 66 25.57 23.98 -4.86
C ARG A 66 26.76 23.82 -3.90
N PHE A 67 26.51 24.21 -2.64
CA PHE A 67 27.46 23.95 -1.57
C PHE A 67 27.53 22.42 -1.31
N VAL A 68 28.73 21.89 -1.27
CA VAL A 68 28.96 20.45 -1.05
C VAL A 68 28.98 20.18 0.45
N ILE A 69 28.14 19.25 0.89
CA ILE A 69 28.05 18.83 2.29
C ILE A 69 29.17 17.83 2.60
N GLU A 70 29.93 18.09 3.65
CA GLU A 70 30.91 17.14 4.19
C GLU A 70 30.22 16.08 5.04
N GLY A 71 29.73 15.02 4.39
CA GLY A 71 28.85 14.02 4.99
C GLY A 71 29.38 13.28 6.23
N TYR A 72 30.70 13.34 6.50
CA TYR A 72 31.31 12.80 7.72
C TYR A 72 31.39 13.83 8.87
N ARG A 73 31.08 15.09 8.60
CA ARG A 73 31.10 16.16 9.61
C ARG A 73 29.75 16.80 9.80
N GLU A 74 28.98 16.91 8.75
CA GLU A 74 27.73 17.63 8.70
C GLU A 74 26.54 16.65 8.74
N LYS A 75 25.64 16.86 9.68
CA LYS A 75 24.46 16.04 9.82
C LYS A 75 23.46 16.37 8.72
N CYS A 76 23.03 15.37 7.94
CA CYS A 76 21.91 15.51 7.01
C CYS A 76 20.60 15.40 7.79
N GLU A 77 19.70 16.37 7.61
CA GLU A 77 18.37 16.34 8.22
C GLU A 77 17.44 15.43 7.39
N THR A 78 16.92 14.40 8.03
CA THR A 78 16.02 13.43 7.42
C THR A 78 14.61 13.48 8.00
N LYS A 79 14.38 14.27 9.05
CA LYS A 79 13.09 14.35 9.71
C LYS A 79 12.02 14.92 8.78
N THR A 80 10.88 14.31 8.80
CA THR A 80 9.74 14.69 7.97
C THR A 80 8.50 14.88 8.83
N VAL A 81 7.79 15.99 8.64
CA VAL A 81 6.54 16.29 9.35
C VAL A 81 5.38 16.23 8.37
N ILE A 82 4.40 15.38 8.65
CA ILE A 82 3.16 15.27 7.87
C ILE A 82 2.04 15.94 8.67
N GLY A 83 1.27 16.80 7.99
CA GLY A 83 0.20 17.58 8.63
C GLY A 83 0.72 18.59 9.66
N PRO A 84 1.64 19.49 9.30
CA PRO A 84 2.25 20.44 10.26
C PRO A 84 1.25 21.36 10.94
N ASN A 85 0.08 21.57 10.34
CA ASN A 85 -1.00 22.39 10.88
C ASN A 85 -1.97 21.63 11.80
N CYS A 86 -1.84 20.29 11.87
CA CYS A 86 -2.62 19.48 12.79
C CYS A 86 -2.15 19.65 14.23
N LYS A 87 -3.03 19.40 15.18
CA LYS A 87 -2.67 19.42 16.61
C LYS A 87 -1.59 18.38 16.94
N ASN A 88 -1.69 17.20 16.33
CA ASN A 88 -0.78 16.08 16.49
C ASN A 88 -0.23 15.70 15.11
N PRO A 89 0.77 16.42 14.58
CA PRO A 89 1.37 16.07 13.30
C PRO A 89 2.17 14.76 13.43
N ILE A 90 2.24 14.00 12.35
CA ILE A 90 3.11 12.82 12.28
C ILE A 90 4.54 13.28 12.03
N LYS A 91 5.45 12.90 12.93
CA LYS A 91 6.88 13.22 12.85
C LYS A 91 7.67 11.94 12.62
N LEU A 92 8.24 11.82 11.43
CA LEU A 92 9.08 10.69 11.05
C LEU A 92 10.55 11.08 11.19
N ASP A 93 11.37 10.16 11.70
CA ASP A 93 12.84 10.36 11.74
C ASP A 93 13.49 10.20 10.35
N ILE A 94 12.83 9.47 9.46
CA ILE A 94 13.22 9.27 8.06
C ILE A 94 12.00 9.43 7.15
N PRO A 95 12.13 9.93 5.90
CA PRO A 95 11.00 10.14 4.99
C PRO A 95 10.47 8.84 4.36
N ILE A 96 10.37 7.79 5.15
CA ILE A 96 9.91 6.46 4.74
C ILE A 96 8.99 5.92 5.82
N TYR A 97 7.84 5.37 5.42
CA TYR A 97 6.99 4.63 6.34
C TYR A 97 6.45 3.35 5.66
N ILE A 98 5.97 2.41 6.48
CA ILE A 98 5.44 1.14 6.00
C ILE A 98 4.02 1.36 5.50
N THR A 99 3.82 1.16 4.20
CA THR A 99 2.52 1.35 3.54
C THR A 99 1.46 0.37 4.05
N SER A 100 0.21 0.71 3.79
CA SER A 100 -0.96 -0.13 4.14
C SER A 100 -0.88 -1.52 3.52
N MET A 101 -0.93 -2.53 4.37
CA MET A 101 -1.00 -3.94 4.01
C MET A 101 -2.00 -4.64 4.92
N SER A 102 -3.06 -5.21 4.33
CA SER A 102 -4.18 -5.78 5.08
C SER A 102 -3.81 -7.04 5.85
N PHE A 103 -4.48 -7.24 6.99
CA PHE A 103 -4.52 -8.55 7.64
C PHE A 103 -5.34 -9.54 6.78
N GLY A 104 -4.74 -10.67 6.50
CA GLY A 104 -5.20 -11.62 5.49
C GLY A 104 -4.33 -11.64 4.24
N ALA A 105 -3.76 -10.48 3.81
CA ALA A 105 -2.62 -10.44 2.91
C ALA A 105 -1.32 -10.77 3.67
N LEU A 106 -1.14 -10.17 4.85
CA LEU A 106 -0.09 -10.51 5.81
C LEU A 106 -0.69 -11.29 7.00
N SER A 107 0.15 -12.09 7.67
CA SER A 107 -0.21 -12.73 8.92
C SER A 107 -0.23 -11.74 10.09
N TYR A 108 -0.80 -12.17 11.20
CA TYR A 108 -0.83 -11.40 12.44
C TYR A 108 0.59 -11.06 12.94
N GLU A 109 1.47 -12.06 12.93
CA GLU A 109 2.88 -11.93 13.35
C GLU A 109 3.64 -10.96 12.47
N ALA A 110 3.43 -11.04 11.15
CA ALA A 110 4.07 -10.14 10.20
C ALA A 110 3.66 -8.69 10.44
N LYS A 111 2.36 -8.42 10.62
CA LYS A 111 1.88 -7.06 10.93
C LYS A 111 2.41 -6.54 12.25
N THR A 112 2.42 -7.38 13.28
CA THR A 112 2.96 -7.03 14.60
C THR A 112 4.47 -6.76 14.55
N ALA A 113 5.23 -7.56 13.79
CA ALA A 113 6.67 -7.35 13.60
C ALA A 113 6.96 -6.04 12.86
N LEU A 114 6.18 -5.72 11.81
CA LEU A 114 6.31 -4.47 11.07
C LEU A 114 5.99 -3.26 11.96
N ALA A 115 4.99 -3.34 12.81
CA ALA A 115 4.64 -2.29 13.77
C ALA A 115 5.81 -1.99 14.72
N ARG A 116 6.41 -3.03 15.30
CA ARG A 116 7.59 -2.90 16.17
C ARG A 116 8.79 -2.33 15.42
N GLY A 117 9.07 -2.85 14.21
CA GLY A 117 10.19 -2.37 13.39
C GLY A 117 10.05 -0.91 12.98
N ALA A 118 8.84 -0.47 12.61
CA ALA A 118 8.57 0.93 12.29
C ALA A 118 8.80 1.85 13.51
N THR A 119 8.31 1.47 14.67
CA THR A 119 8.52 2.21 15.92
C THR A 119 10.01 2.32 16.26
N MET A 120 10.76 1.22 16.15
CA MET A 120 12.22 1.23 16.38
C MET A 120 12.98 2.13 15.40
N ALA A 121 12.43 2.34 14.20
CA ALA A 121 13.02 3.19 13.16
C ALA A 121 12.49 4.64 13.19
N GLY A 122 11.70 5.04 14.20
CA GLY A 122 11.06 6.35 14.24
C GLY A 122 10.15 6.61 13.03
N SER A 123 9.44 5.58 12.57
CA SER A 123 8.60 5.60 11.38
C SER A 123 7.16 5.14 11.71
N ALA A 124 6.29 5.16 10.70
CA ALA A 124 4.88 4.83 10.84
C ALA A 124 4.49 3.54 10.11
N THR A 125 3.36 2.95 10.52
CA THR A 125 2.66 1.88 9.82
C THR A 125 1.23 2.28 9.48
N CYS A 126 0.55 1.45 8.68
CA CYS A 126 -0.85 1.64 8.34
C CYS A 126 -1.62 0.32 8.47
N SER A 127 -2.86 0.41 8.97
CA SER A 127 -3.73 -0.76 9.18
C SER A 127 -3.94 -1.58 7.91
N GLY A 128 -4.00 -0.93 6.78
CA GLY A 128 -4.45 -1.55 5.55
C GLY A 128 -5.96 -1.83 5.56
N GLU A 129 -6.41 -2.53 4.53
CA GLU A 129 -7.81 -2.87 4.33
C GLU A 129 -8.31 -3.83 5.41
N GLY A 130 -9.42 -3.49 6.04
CA GLY A 130 -10.16 -4.41 6.89
C GLY A 130 -10.16 -4.13 8.39
N GLY A 131 -9.58 -3.04 8.86
CA GLY A 131 -9.71 -2.65 10.26
C GLY A 131 -8.42 -2.71 11.07
N MET A 132 -8.54 -2.56 12.38
CA MET A 132 -7.44 -2.49 13.33
C MET A 132 -7.13 -3.87 13.92
N ILE A 133 -5.87 -4.24 13.94
CA ILE A 133 -5.37 -5.30 14.81
C ILE A 133 -4.91 -4.64 16.12
N PRO A 134 -5.43 -5.07 17.28
CA PRO A 134 -5.08 -4.44 18.56
C PRO A 134 -3.59 -4.41 18.84
N ASP A 135 -2.88 -5.51 18.61
CA ASP A 135 -1.44 -5.57 18.81
C ASP A 135 -0.63 -4.74 17.80
N GLU A 136 -1.07 -4.64 16.54
CA GLU A 136 -0.45 -3.72 15.58
C GLU A 136 -0.52 -2.28 16.11
N ARG A 137 -1.71 -1.85 16.54
CA ARG A 137 -1.89 -0.51 17.12
C ARG A 137 -1.06 -0.31 18.39
N ARG A 138 -1.04 -1.31 19.27
CA ARG A 138 -0.30 -1.26 20.53
C ARG A 138 1.20 -1.07 20.36
N TYR A 139 1.78 -1.70 19.30
CA TYR A 139 3.21 -1.66 19.03
C TYR A 139 3.62 -0.57 18.04
N SER A 140 2.66 0.12 17.44
CA SER A 140 2.93 1.27 16.56
C SER A 140 2.91 2.56 17.36
N GLU A 141 4.03 3.27 17.43
CA GLU A 141 4.05 4.63 17.99
C GLU A 141 3.31 5.60 17.06
N LEU A 142 3.51 5.45 15.76
CA LEU A 142 2.82 6.22 14.70
C LEU A 142 2.04 5.26 13.81
N TRP A 143 0.72 5.42 13.76
CA TRP A 143 -0.16 4.49 13.07
C TRP A 143 -1.25 5.19 12.27
N TYR A 144 -1.35 4.87 10.96
CA TYR A 144 -2.44 5.28 10.10
C TYR A 144 -3.59 4.27 10.12
N TYR A 145 -4.80 4.76 10.22
CA TYR A 145 -6.00 3.95 10.01
C TYR A 145 -6.56 4.16 8.61
N GLN A 146 -6.73 3.08 7.85
CA GLN A 146 -7.16 3.18 6.46
C GLN A 146 -8.68 3.18 6.32
N CYS A 147 -9.21 4.20 5.62
CA CYS A 147 -10.60 4.30 5.19
C CYS A 147 -10.70 3.78 3.74
N ILE A 148 -11.35 2.64 3.56
CA ILE A 148 -11.45 1.90 2.29
C ILE A 148 -12.83 1.94 1.67
N GLN A 149 -12.94 1.53 0.41
CA GLN A 149 -14.20 1.56 -0.35
C GLN A 149 -15.31 0.69 0.26
N SER A 150 -14.97 -0.50 0.75
CA SER A 150 -15.96 -1.45 1.28
C SER A 150 -16.52 -1.08 2.64
N ARG A 151 -15.80 -0.23 3.40
CA ARG A 151 -16.12 0.10 4.80
C ARG A 151 -16.17 -1.08 5.77
N TYR A 152 -15.94 -2.33 5.34
CA TYR A 152 -15.88 -3.43 6.29
C TYR A 152 -14.69 -3.25 7.26
N GLY A 153 -14.92 -3.57 8.52
CA GLY A 153 -13.96 -3.34 9.59
C GLY A 153 -13.73 -1.85 9.93
N PHE A 154 -14.38 -0.90 9.24
CA PHE A 154 -14.25 0.51 9.58
C PHE A 154 -15.02 0.81 10.88
N ASN A 155 -14.29 1.33 11.86
CA ASN A 155 -14.82 1.64 13.17
C ASN A 155 -14.42 3.08 13.57
N PRO A 156 -15.38 3.97 13.83
CA PRO A 156 -15.10 5.36 14.24
C PRO A 156 -14.24 5.48 15.49
N HIS A 157 -14.39 4.57 16.45
CA HIS A 157 -13.56 4.57 17.65
C HIS A 157 -12.11 4.22 17.34
N HIS A 158 -11.86 3.26 16.42
CA HIS A 158 -10.52 2.94 15.98
C HIS A 158 -9.88 4.10 15.20
N ALA A 159 -10.67 4.83 14.40
CA ALA A 159 -10.22 6.03 13.71
C ALA A 159 -9.79 7.13 14.70
N GLN A 160 -10.46 7.26 15.83
CA GLN A 160 -10.07 8.21 16.88
C GLN A 160 -8.80 7.82 17.65
N LEU A 161 -8.39 6.55 17.57
CA LEU A 161 -7.13 6.05 18.13
C LEU A 161 -5.93 6.21 17.20
N ALA A 162 -6.17 6.56 15.93
CA ALA A 162 -5.12 6.69 14.93
C ALA A 162 -4.33 7.99 15.09
N ASP A 163 -3.08 7.96 14.65
CA ASP A 163 -2.20 9.13 14.55
C ASP A 163 -2.35 9.83 13.18
N GLY A 164 -2.97 9.16 12.21
CA GLY A 164 -3.38 9.69 10.92
C GLY A 164 -4.44 8.82 10.26
N ILE A 165 -5.21 9.40 9.32
CA ILE A 165 -6.20 8.66 8.54
C ILE A 165 -5.72 8.62 7.08
N GLU A 166 -5.71 7.43 6.47
CA GLU A 166 -5.44 7.27 5.05
C GLU A 166 -6.74 6.93 4.32
N VAL A 167 -7.21 7.82 3.43
CA VAL A 167 -8.31 7.53 2.52
C VAL A 167 -7.76 6.84 1.27
N PHE A 168 -8.11 5.58 1.09
CA PHE A 168 -7.63 4.78 -0.03
C PHE A 168 -8.52 4.99 -1.26
N ILE A 169 -7.96 5.60 -2.31
CA ILE A 169 -8.64 5.78 -3.61
C ILE A 169 -8.08 4.81 -4.64
N GLY A 170 -6.78 4.55 -4.58
CA GLY A 170 -6.07 3.60 -5.44
C GLY A 170 -4.63 3.38 -4.99
N GLN A 171 -3.97 2.41 -5.61
CA GLN A 171 -2.56 2.14 -5.36
C GLN A 171 -1.93 1.37 -6.51
N GLY A 172 -0.69 1.71 -6.89
CA GLY A 172 0.10 0.97 -7.87
C GLY A 172 -0.71 0.61 -9.11
N GLN A 173 -0.78 -0.68 -9.44
CA GLN A 173 -1.52 -1.21 -10.58
C GLN A 173 -2.98 -1.57 -10.29
N LYS A 174 -3.45 -1.26 -9.13
CA LYS A 174 -4.78 -1.58 -8.61
C LYS A 174 -5.73 -0.38 -8.72
N VAL A 175 -5.46 0.50 -9.67
CA VAL A 175 -6.31 1.67 -9.95
C VAL A 175 -7.65 1.22 -10.49
N GLY A 176 -8.74 1.70 -9.90
CA GLY A 176 -10.11 1.33 -10.28
C GLY A 176 -10.49 -0.11 -9.90
N MET A 177 -9.75 -0.72 -8.99
CA MET A 177 -10.06 -2.03 -8.45
C MET A 177 -10.11 -2.00 -6.93
N GLY A 178 -11.08 -2.69 -6.36
CA GLY A 178 -11.14 -2.95 -4.93
C GLY A 178 -10.22 -4.10 -4.49
N GLY A 179 -10.16 -4.34 -3.18
CA GLY A 179 -9.48 -5.48 -2.61
C GLY A 179 -10.20 -6.80 -2.90
N HIS A 180 -9.44 -7.88 -2.95
CA HIS A 180 -9.99 -9.22 -3.03
C HIS A 180 -9.19 -10.16 -2.12
N LEU A 181 -9.86 -10.82 -1.22
CA LEU A 181 -9.31 -11.85 -0.36
C LEU A 181 -10.10 -13.15 -0.56
N MET A 182 -9.39 -14.21 -0.97
CA MET A 182 -10.00 -15.53 -1.19
C MET A 182 -10.47 -16.13 0.12
N GLY A 183 -11.57 -16.87 0.10
CA GLY A 183 -12.19 -17.46 1.28
C GLY A 183 -11.23 -18.34 2.10
N GLN A 184 -10.29 -19.04 1.45
CA GLN A 184 -9.27 -19.84 2.14
C GLN A 184 -8.35 -19.02 3.06
N LYS A 185 -8.23 -17.70 2.82
CA LYS A 185 -7.46 -16.77 3.64
C LYS A 185 -8.31 -16.00 4.64
N VAL A 186 -9.62 -16.14 4.56
CA VAL A 186 -10.55 -15.49 5.49
C VAL A 186 -10.73 -16.40 6.70
N THR A 187 -9.73 -16.38 7.58
CA THR A 187 -9.79 -17.07 8.88
C THR A 187 -10.81 -16.39 9.79
N ASP A 188 -11.18 -17.06 10.89
CA ASP A 188 -12.11 -16.47 11.88
C ASP A 188 -11.61 -15.14 12.43
N GLN A 189 -10.31 -14.98 12.68
CA GLN A 189 -9.71 -13.72 13.12
C GLN A 189 -9.86 -12.61 12.06
N VAL A 190 -9.65 -12.93 10.78
CA VAL A 190 -9.84 -11.97 9.68
C VAL A 190 -11.30 -11.60 9.54
N ALA A 191 -12.19 -12.58 9.64
CA ALA A 191 -13.64 -12.40 9.55
C ALA A 191 -14.16 -11.52 10.67
N GLU A 192 -13.75 -11.78 11.91
CA GLU A 192 -14.11 -10.99 13.10
C GLU A 192 -13.65 -9.52 12.93
N MET A 193 -12.37 -9.30 12.61
CA MET A 193 -11.83 -7.95 12.41
C MET A 193 -12.56 -7.17 11.32
N ARG A 194 -12.97 -7.85 10.24
CA ARG A 194 -13.67 -7.23 9.11
C ARG A 194 -15.18 -7.17 9.29
N SER A 195 -15.73 -7.80 10.34
CA SER A 195 -17.16 -7.96 10.58
C SER A 195 -17.85 -8.65 9.40
N LEU A 196 -17.25 -9.71 8.87
CA LEU A 196 -17.72 -10.48 7.71
C LEU A 196 -17.67 -11.98 8.00
N PRO A 197 -18.43 -12.82 7.26
CA PRO A 197 -18.38 -14.27 7.42
C PRO A 197 -16.98 -14.85 7.08
N SER A 198 -16.54 -15.86 7.84
CA SER A 198 -15.32 -16.63 7.54
C SER A 198 -15.51 -17.57 6.35
N GLY A 199 -14.40 -17.93 5.70
CA GLY A 199 -14.38 -18.92 4.63
C GLY A 199 -14.98 -18.49 3.30
N ILE A 200 -15.47 -17.24 3.16
CA ILE A 200 -16.10 -16.71 1.95
C ILE A 200 -15.21 -15.64 1.32
N ASP A 201 -15.13 -15.64 -0.02
CA ASP A 201 -14.42 -14.62 -0.78
C ASP A 201 -14.94 -13.21 -0.43
N GLN A 202 -14.01 -12.33 -0.07
CA GLN A 202 -14.32 -10.94 0.26
C GLN A 202 -13.83 -10.01 -0.84
N ARG A 203 -14.73 -9.19 -1.36
CA ARG A 203 -14.44 -8.21 -2.41
C ARG A 203 -14.83 -6.82 -1.96
N SER A 204 -13.93 -5.87 -2.17
CA SER A 204 -14.25 -4.46 -2.06
C SER A 204 -14.76 -3.93 -3.40
N PRO A 205 -15.70 -2.97 -3.40
CA PRO A 205 -16.06 -2.23 -4.61
C PRO A 205 -14.86 -1.44 -5.14
N ALA A 206 -14.90 -1.05 -6.41
CA ALA A 206 -13.84 -0.26 -7.04
C ALA A 206 -13.84 1.20 -6.59
N ARG A 207 -14.96 1.71 -6.10
CA ARG A 207 -15.17 3.10 -5.66
C ARG A 207 -15.82 3.16 -4.29
N HIS A 208 -15.64 4.28 -3.62
CA HIS A 208 -16.33 4.54 -2.37
C HIS A 208 -17.84 4.71 -2.59
N PRO A 209 -18.69 4.25 -1.65
CA PRO A 209 -20.13 4.33 -1.79
C PRO A 209 -20.70 5.73 -1.53
N ASP A 210 -19.98 6.55 -0.80
CA ASP A 210 -20.43 7.79 -0.19
C ASP A 210 -19.87 9.05 -0.88
N TRP A 211 -19.14 8.90 -1.98
CA TRP A 211 -18.71 10.03 -2.80
C TRP A 211 -18.47 9.63 -4.27
N LEU A 212 -18.73 10.54 -5.19
CA LEU A 212 -18.61 10.32 -6.63
C LEU A 212 -17.55 11.22 -7.29
N GLY A 213 -17.26 12.37 -6.71
CA GLY A 213 -16.35 13.35 -7.25
C GLY A 213 -15.54 14.08 -6.19
N PRO A 214 -14.70 15.05 -6.60
CA PRO A 214 -13.82 15.79 -5.69
C PRO A 214 -14.59 16.56 -4.61
N ASP A 215 -15.75 17.12 -4.94
CA ASP A 215 -16.54 17.91 -3.99
C ASP A 215 -17.07 17.03 -2.85
N ASP A 216 -17.57 15.83 -3.18
CA ASP A 216 -17.98 14.85 -2.17
C ASP A 216 -16.76 14.31 -1.39
N LEU A 217 -15.61 14.14 -2.05
CA LEU A 217 -14.38 13.76 -1.38
C LEU A 217 -13.91 14.81 -0.37
N ALA A 218 -14.06 16.10 -0.70
CA ALA A 218 -13.77 17.20 0.24
C ALA A 218 -14.66 17.11 1.49
N LEU A 219 -15.97 16.80 1.32
CA LEU A 219 -16.88 16.55 2.44
C LEU A 219 -16.44 15.33 3.28
N LYS A 220 -15.96 14.27 2.63
CA LYS A 220 -15.43 13.08 3.33
C LYS A 220 -14.15 13.41 4.13
N VAL A 221 -13.26 14.22 3.59
CA VAL A 221 -12.06 14.68 4.32
C VAL A 221 -12.49 15.48 5.55
N GLU A 222 -13.46 16.39 5.41
CA GLU A 222 -13.97 17.18 6.52
C GLU A 222 -14.68 16.29 7.58
N GLU A 223 -15.48 15.32 7.16
CA GLU A 223 -16.10 14.34 8.08
C GLU A 223 -15.03 13.60 8.92
N LEU A 224 -13.94 13.17 8.28
CA LEU A 224 -12.84 12.48 8.98
C LEU A 224 -12.07 13.43 9.91
N ARG A 225 -11.92 14.70 9.53
CA ARG A 225 -11.37 15.73 10.41
C ARG A 225 -12.22 15.92 11.67
N GLN A 226 -13.53 16.03 11.49
CA GLN A 226 -14.46 16.16 12.63
C GLN A 226 -14.44 14.91 13.50
N LEU A 227 -14.45 13.72 12.90
CA LEU A 227 -14.35 12.44 13.63
C LEU A 227 -13.11 12.38 14.51
N THR A 228 -11.98 12.85 14.02
CA THR A 228 -10.71 12.91 14.76
C THR A 228 -10.51 14.19 15.57
N LYS A 229 -11.53 15.07 15.60
CA LYS A 229 -11.52 16.37 16.31
C LYS A 229 -10.38 17.27 15.84
N ASN A 230 -10.07 17.26 14.54
CA ASN A 230 -8.97 18.00 13.91
C ASN A 230 -7.59 17.77 14.56
N LYS A 231 -7.37 16.57 15.10
CA LYS A 231 -6.12 16.29 15.81
C LYS A 231 -5.04 15.73 14.91
N VAL A 232 -5.40 14.91 13.96
CA VAL A 232 -4.46 14.10 13.16
C VAL A 232 -4.58 14.39 11.67
N PRO A 233 -3.50 14.19 10.89
CA PRO A 233 -3.53 14.42 9.44
C PRO A 233 -4.43 13.44 8.71
N ILE A 234 -5.09 13.94 7.65
CA ILE A 234 -5.85 13.16 6.68
C ILE A 234 -5.04 13.09 5.39
N GLN A 235 -4.70 11.87 4.98
CA GLN A 235 -3.93 11.57 3.79
C GLN A 235 -4.81 10.95 2.72
N LEU A 236 -4.62 11.36 1.46
CA LEU A 236 -5.24 10.70 0.31
C LEU A 236 -4.22 9.80 -0.38
N LYS A 237 -4.56 8.52 -0.58
CA LYS A 237 -3.74 7.56 -1.30
C LYS A 237 -4.28 7.31 -2.69
N LEU A 238 -3.52 7.69 -3.70
CA LEU A 238 -3.86 7.57 -5.12
C LEU A 238 -3.04 6.48 -5.81
N GLY A 239 -3.55 5.97 -6.92
CA GLY A 239 -2.74 5.22 -7.88
C GLY A 239 -2.03 6.17 -8.85
N ALA A 240 -0.75 5.94 -9.12
CA ALA A 240 0.03 6.78 -10.03
C ALA A 240 -0.36 6.52 -11.50
N SER A 241 -1.48 7.08 -11.95
CA SER A 241 -1.96 6.99 -13.34
C SER A 241 -1.91 8.36 -14.02
N LYS A 242 -2.93 9.18 -13.90
CA LYS A 242 -2.95 10.58 -14.37
C LYS A 242 -2.47 11.52 -13.25
N VAL A 243 -1.23 11.33 -12.81
CA VAL A 243 -0.70 11.94 -11.58
C VAL A 243 -0.94 13.44 -11.50
N TYR A 244 -0.68 14.18 -12.59
CA TYR A 244 -0.85 15.62 -12.62
C TYR A 244 -2.29 16.07 -12.33
N ASP A 245 -3.25 15.44 -13.03
CA ASP A 245 -4.67 15.80 -12.89
C ASP A 245 -5.24 15.31 -11.57
N ASP A 246 -4.92 14.05 -11.21
CA ASP A 246 -5.42 13.42 -9.99
C ASP A 246 -4.93 14.15 -8.73
N VAL A 247 -3.65 14.55 -8.68
CA VAL A 247 -3.10 15.31 -7.55
C VAL A 247 -3.70 16.72 -7.48
N ARG A 248 -3.89 17.40 -8.61
CA ARG A 248 -4.56 18.72 -8.62
C ARG A 248 -6.00 18.65 -8.11
N MET A 249 -6.72 17.60 -8.44
CA MET A 249 -8.09 17.37 -7.94
C MET A 249 -8.08 17.02 -6.46
N ALA A 250 -7.17 16.14 -6.04
CA ALA A 250 -7.02 15.73 -4.64
C ALA A 250 -6.64 16.93 -3.75
N ALA A 251 -5.75 17.82 -4.21
CA ALA A 251 -5.35 19.00 -3.46
C ALA A 251 -6.51 19.96 -3.17
N LYS A 252 -7.54 20.01 -4.04
CA LYS A 252 -8.75 20.80 -3.80
C LYS A 252 -9.62 20.28 -2.67
N CYS A 253 -9.42 19.02 -2.27
CA CYS A 253 -10.15 18.41 -1.16
C CYS A 253 -9.49 18.71 0.20
N ASP A 254 -8.44 19.54 0.22
CA ASP A 254 -7.71 19.98 1.41
C ASP A 254 -7.19 18.85 2.32
N PRO A 255 -6.54 17.78 1.78
CA PRO A 255 -5.87 16.81 2.62
C PRO A 255 -4.56 17.38 3.17
N ASP A 256 -4.05 16.77 4.24
CA ASP A 256 -2.74 17.14 4.82
C ASP A 256 -1.56 16.52 4.05
N SER A 257 -1.81 15.46 3.26
CA SER A 257 -0.83 14.82 2.37
C SER A 257 -1.49 13.99 1.28
N ILE A 258 -0.77 13.75 0.19
CA ILE A 258 -1.17 12.93 -0.95
C ILE A 258 -0.03 11.96 -1.27
#